data_65d91f4f60aacf88e46a76c1c974ab58
#
_entry.id   65d91f4f60aacf88e46a76c1c974ab58
#
_cell.length_a   1.000
_cell.length_b   1.000
_cell.length_c   1.000
_cell.angle_alpha   90.00
_cell.angle_beta   90.00
_cell.angle_gamma   90.00
#
_symmetry.space_group_name_H-M   'P 1'
#
loop_
_entity.id
_entity.type
_entity.pdbx_description
1 polymer ?
#
loop_
_entity_poly.entity_id
_entity_poly.type
_entity_poly.pdbx_seq_one_letter_code
_entity_poly.pdbx_strand_id
1 'polypeptide(L)'
;MKIEKNIMAVKCFGSEFLLFDNINIVEKYGYDIKQIKKKLKRKRKNVSEGYHWEILNENDWQYYVELSEEKVMNNLIKYLK
;
A
#
# COMPACT_ATOMS: atom_id res chain seq x y z
N MET A 1 6.28 12.19 16.42
CA MET A 1 6.54 11.81 15.01
C MET A 1 5.36 11.02 14.47
N LYS A 2 4.80 11.46 13.35
CA LYS A 2 3.66 10.75 12.75
C LYS A 2 4.13 9.53 11.96
N ILE A 3 3.55 8.38 12.26
CA ILE A 3 3.76 7.18 11.47
C ILE A 3 2.77 7.21 10.31
N GLU A 4 3.25 7.08 9.08
CA GLU A 4 2.38 6.97 7.92
C GLU A 4 1.54 5.69 8.03
N LYS A 5 0.23 5.84 7.90
CA LYS A 5 -0.76 4.76 8.01
C LYS A 5 -1.52 4.59 6.71
N ASN A 6 -2.21 3.45 6.60
CA ASN A 6 -3.14 3.17 5.51
C ASN A 6 -2.44 3.25 4.14
N ILE A 7 -1.33 2.53 4.03
CA ILE A 7 -0.50 2.57 2.82
C ILE A 7 -0.97 1.52 1.83
N MET A 8 -1.17 1.94 0.58
CA MET A 8 -1.51 1.05 -0.51
C MET A 8 -0.42 1.07 -1.56
N ALA A 9 -0.05 -0.11 -2.04
CA ALA A 9 0.86 -0.26 -3.17
C ALA A 9 0.10 -0.92 -4.31
N VAL A 10 0.06 -0.26 -5.47
CA VAL A 10 -0.59 -0.78 -6.67
C VAL A 10 0.50 -1.21 -7.64
N LYS A 11 0.47 -2.45 -8.09
CA LYS A 11 1.46 -2.98 -9.02
C LYS A 11 1.40 -2.23 -10.35
N CYS A 12 2.55 -1.82 -10.87
CA CYS A 12 2.62 -1.04 -12.12
C CYS A 12 2.13 -1.83 -13.32
N PHE A 13 2.39 -3.13 -13.34
CA PHE A 13 1.94 -4.02 -14.41
C PHE A 13 1.08 -5.11 -13.79
N GLY A 14 -0.20 -5.06 -14.05
CA GLY A 14 -1.15 -6.00 -13.46
C GLY A 14 -2.17 -5.29 -12.58
N SER A 15 -2.91 -6.06 -11.80
CA SER A 15 -4.00 -5.54 -10.98
C SER A 15 -3.86 -5.88 -9.50
N GLU A 16 -2.65 -6.25 -9.07
CA GLU A 16 -2.41 -6.56 -7.66
C GLU A 16 -2.29 -5.30 -6.81
N PHE A 17 -2.87 -5.37 -5.62
CA PHE A 17 -2.80 -4.32 -4.61
C PHE A 17 -2.22 -4.91 -3.34
N LEU A 18 -1.37 -4.15 -2.66
CA LEU A 18 -0.88 -4.52 -1.33
C LEU A 18 -1.34 -3.46 -0.35
N LEU A 19 -1.83 -3.88 0.80
CA LEU A 19 -2.28 -2.98 1.86
C LEU A 19 -1.41 -3.17 3.09
N PHE A 20 -0.94 -2.07 3.66
CA PHE A 20 -0.10 -2.08 4.85
C PHE A 20 -0.69 -1.12 5.88
N ASP A 21 -0.86 -1.57 7.13
CA ASP A 21 -1.40 -0.72 8.19
C ASP A 21 -0.57 0.54 8.40
N ASN A 22 0.75 0.40 8.31
CA ASN A 22 1.67 1.51 8.52
C ASN A 22 3.03 1.23 7.88
N ILE A 23 3.88 2.25 7.89
CA ILE A 23 5.19 2.18 7.24
C ILE A 23 6.12 1.13 7.87
N ASN A 24 5.95 0.82 9.15
CA ASN A 24 6.77 -0.20 9.80
C ASN A 24 6.51 -1.58 9.22
N ILE A 25 5.28 -1.85 8.81
CA ILE A 25 4.94 -3.12 8.17
C ILE A 25 5.55 -3.19 6.78
N VAL A 26 5.59 -2.06 6.06
CA VAL A 26 6.25 -1.99 4.75
C VAL A 26 7.72 -2.39 4.90
N GLU A 27 8.40 -1.85 5.91
CA GLU A 27 9.80 -2.20 6.18
C GLU A 27 9.96 -3.68 6.53
N LYS A 28 9.04 -4.21 7.31
CA LYS A 28 9.04 -5.62 7.74
C LYS A 28 9.07 -6.58 6.55
N TYR A 29 8.40 -6.21 5.45
CA TYR A 29 8.34 -7.04 4.25
C TYR A 29 9.49 -6.78 3.28
N GLY A 30 10.48 -5.98 3.69
CA GLY A 30 11.72 -5.82 2.94
C GLY A 30 11.75 -4.68 1.93
N TYR A 31 10.77 -3.79 1.95
CA TYR A 31 10.75 -2.64 1.05
C TYR A 31 11.61 -1.50 1.58
N ASP A 32 12.18 -0.72 0.66
CA ASP A 32 13.02 0.43 1.01
C ASP A 32 12.16 1.61 1.44
N ILE A 33 11.96 1.78 2.75
CA ILE A 33 11.08 2.81 3.28
C ILE A 33 11.59 4.22 3.04
N LYS A 34 12.90 4.42 2.86
CA LYS A 34 13.45 5.75 2.56
C LYS A 34 12.92 6.24 1.22
N GLN A 35 12.95 5.37 0.22
CA GLN A 35 12.41 5.70 -1.10
C GLN A 35 10.90 5.82 -1.07
N ILE A 36 10.23 4.89 -0.40
CA ILE A 36 8.78 4.88 -0.32
C ILE A 36 8.24 6.13 0.38
N LYS A 37 8.86 6.57 1.48
CA LYS A 37 8.45 7.80 2.16
C LYS A 37 8.52 9.01 1.23
N LYS A 38 9.55 9.08 0.38
CA LYS A 38 9.66 10.14 -0.62
C LYS A 38 8.52 10.06 -1.64
N LYS A 39 8.19 8.84 -2.08
CA LYS A 39 7.13 8.62 -3.07
C LYS A 39 5.74 8.91 -2.52
N LEU A 40 5.50 8.60 -1.26
CA LEU A 40 4.21 8.87 -0.62
C LEU A 40 3.86 10.36 -0.57
N LYS A 41 4.87 11.23 -0.59
CA LYS A 41 4.67 12.69 -0.60
C LYS A 41 4.38 13.24 -1.99
N ARG A 42 4.51 12.43 -3.02
CA ARG A 42 4.35 12.86 -4.41
C ARG A 42 3.06 12.30 -5.00
N LYS A 43 2.31 13.14 -5.72
CA LYS A 43 1.13 12.70 -6.47
C LYS A 43 1.50 12.11 -7.81
N ARG A 44 2.71 12.45 -8.32
CA ARG A 44 3.24 11.94 -9.59
C ARG A 44 4.57 11.25 -9.32
N LYS A 45 4.91 10.27 -10.15
CA LYS A 45 6.16 9.53 -10.03
C LYS A 45 6.33 8.89 -8.66
N ASN A 46 5.24 8.37 -8.13
CA ASN A 46 5.24 7.69 -6.82
C ASN A 46 5.60 6.21 -6.95
N VAL A 47 6.39 5.87 -7.96
CA VAL A 47 6.77 4.48 -8.24
C VAL A 47 8.06 4.12 -7.49
N SER A 48 8.04 2.99 -6.81
CA SER A 48 9.21 2.39 -6.21
C SER A 48 9.00 0.88 -6.13
N GLU A 49 10.03 0.13 -6.50
CA GLU A 49 10.03 -1.34 -6.45
C GLU A 49 8.88 -1.99 -7.22
N GLY A 50 8.49 -1.36 -8.33
CA GLY A 50 7.45 -1.89 -9.21
C GLY A 50 6.02 -1.60 -8.78
N TYR A 51 5.83 -0.73 -7.79
CA TYR A 51 4.52 -0.35 -7.28
C TYR A 51 4.37 1.15 -7.22
N HIS A 52 3.12 1.62 -7.41
CA HIS A 52 2.71 2.98 -7.08
C HIS A 52 2.29 3.00 -5.61
N TRP A 53 2.81 3.95 -4.85
CA TRP A 53 2.58 4.04 -3.41
C TRP A 53 1.71 5.24 -3.07
N GLU A 54 0.70 5.02 -2.21
CA GLU A 54 -0.15 6.13 -1.74
C GLU A 54 -0.68 5.86 -0.34
N ILE A 55 -1.05 6.93 0.34
CA ILE A 55 -1.71 6.87 1.65
C ILE A 55 -3.20 7.06 1.40
N LEU A 56 -4.02 6.12 1.90
CA LEU A 56 -5.47 6.17 1.73
C LEU A 56 -6.13 6.89 2.91
N ASN A 57 -7.24 7.59 2.62
CA ASN A 57 -8.09 8.09 3.67
C ASN A 57 -8.83 6.92 4.33
N GLU A 58 -9.47 7.17 5.48
CA GLU A 58 -10.12 6.11 6.25
C GLU A 58 -11.22 5.38 5.47
N ASN A 59 -12.00 6.10 4.68
CA ASN A 59 -13.08 5.50 3.89
C ASN A 59 -12.54 4.54 2.83
N ASP A 60 -11.54 4.98 2.08
CA ASP A 60 -10.93 4.16 1.05
C ASP A 60 -10.19 2.97 1.66
N TRP A 61 -9.49 3.19 2.77
CA TRP A 61 -8.80 2.14 3.50
C TRP A 61 -9.77 1.04 3.91
N GLN A 62 -10.88 1.43 4.53
CA GLN A 62 -11.89 0.48 4.98
C GLN A 62 -12.46 -0.32 3.81
N TYR A 63 -12.73 0.36 2.69
CA TYR A 63 -13.23 -0.28 1.49
C TYR A 63 -12.27 -1.38 1.00
N TYR A 64 -10.98 -1.06 0.87
CA TYR A 64 -10.00 -2.03 0.37
C TYR A 64 -9.72 -3.16 1.37
N VAL A 65 -9.74 -2.87 2.66
CA VAL A 65 -9.57 -3.89 3.68
C VAL A 65 -10.72 -4.90 3.61
N GLU A 66 -11.94 -4.41 3.46
CA GLU A 66 -13.12 -5.29 3.31
C GLU A 66 -13.02 -6.13 2.05
N LEU A 67 -12.57 -5.54 0.94
CA LEU A 67 -12.37 -6.29 -0.30
C LEU A 67 -11.33 -7.39 -0.13
N SER A 68 -10.26 -7.13 0.63
CA SER A 68 -9.19 -8.10 0.84
C SER A 68 -9.67 -9.33 1.62
N GLU A 69 -10.74 -9.18 2.37
CA GLU A 69 -11.33 -10.27 3.17
C GLU A 69 -12.32 -11.10 2.37
N GLU A 70 -12.77 -10.62 1.21
CA GLU A 70 -13.68 -11.36 0.36
C GLU A 70 -12.93 -12.44 -0.43
N LYS A 71 -13.45 -13.67 -0.40
CA LYS A 71 -12.81 -14.81 -1.05
C LYS A 71 -12.66 -14.65 -2.56
N VAL A 72 -13.58 -13.94 -3.18
CA VAL A 72 -13.58 -13.74 -4.63
C VAL A 72 -12.47 -12.82 -5.10
N MET A 73 -12.03 -11.90 -4.24
CA MET A 73 -11.06 -10.85 -4.59
C MET A 73 -9.66 -11.09 -4.05
N ASN A 74 -9.45 -12.13 -3.28
CA ASN A 74 -8.21 -12.30 -2.51
C ASN A 74 -6.97 -12.59 -3.34
N ASN A 75 -7.11 -12.85 -4.65
CA ASN A 75 -5.95 -13.00 -5.53
C ASN A 75 -5.37 -11.67 -5.98
N LEU A 76 -6.11 -10.58 -5.84
CA LEU A 76 -5.72 -9.27 -6.33
C LEU A 76 -5.35 -8.29 -5.23
N ILE A 77 -5.86 -8.53 -4.02
CA ILE A 77 -5.64 -7.64 -2.88
C ILE A 77 -5.10 -8.45 -1.72
N LYS A 78 -3.93 -8.05 -1.23
CA LYS A 78 -3.29 -8.68 -0.08
C LYS A 78 -3.16 -7.68 1.05
N TYR A 79 -3.67 -8.03 2.22
CA TYR A 79 -3.53 -7.23 3.42
C TYR A 79 -2.38 -7.80 4.23
N LEU A 80 -1.29 -7.07 4.29
CA LEU A 80 -0.05 -7.48 4.96
C LEU A 80 -0.01 -6.88 6.37
N LYS A 81 0.13 -7.76 7.34
CA LYS A 81 0.17 -7.39 8.76
C LYS A 81 1.52 -7.69 9.38
#